data_4730d8e66a5e54c3df148b212e35ac1c
#
_entry.id   4730d8e66a5e54c3df148b212e35ac1c
#
_cell.length_a   1.000
_cell.length_b   1.000
_cell.length_c   1.000
_cell.angle_alpha   90.00
_cell.angle_beta   90.00
_cell.angle_gamma   90.00
#
_symmetry.space_group_name_H-M   'P 1'
#
loop_
_entity.id
_entity.type
_entity.pdbx_description
1 polymer ?
#
loop_
_entity_poly.entity_id
_entity_poly.type
_entity_poly.pdbx_seq_one_letter_code
_entity_poly.pdbx_strand_id
1 'polypeptide(L)'
;MARPHRLASALPATFAVLALALGTLAATPARAADAANTLRVGFVPGPYADEFRQGVEPQLVRKGYTVRYVEFSTGLEANQAVYRGEIVADVMQHSVYLKSYNDRNGTDLVGVVQVPTPPMGLFSTRHHALSEVKKGATVAVPNDPVNLERALKILQRIGWIRIRSNPNPVDVTERDVIDNPAGIKLVLLESAQAPRALEDVDFAAIQGNFAVSSGHALSSALALEQMTSPYVNQVVVKAANQHSRQTEDIVAAYRSDAFRQAITGNRAYDGFRLPDYFPH
;
A
#
# COMPACT_ATOMS: atom_id res chain seq x y z
N MET A 1 23.93 -81.60 -52.41
CA MET A 1 24.14 -82.83 -51.58
C MET A 1 23.93 -82.48 -50.12
N ALA A 2 23.05 -83.24 -49.48
CA ALA A 2 22.95 -83.54 -48.03
C ALA A 2 22.71 -82.43 -47.02
N ARG A 3 21.50 -82.40 -46.48
CA ARG A 3 21.15 -81.96 -45.10
C ARG A 3 21.86 -82.86 -44.06
N PRO A 4 22.01 -82.43 -42.79
CA PRO A 4 20.97 -82.85 -41.87
C PRO A 4 20.60 -81.76 -40.75
N HIS A 5 19.43 -82.14 -40.22
CA HIS A 5 18.70 -81.59 -39.05
C HIS A 5 19.47 -81.52 -37.75
N ARG A 6 19.13 -80.51 -36.90
CA ARG A 6 19.07 -80.68 -35.42
C ARG A 6 18.02 -79.77 -34.79
N LEU A 7 17.06 -80.34 -34.27
CA LEU A 7 16.30 -80.30 -33.04
C LEU A 7 16.24 -79.02 -32.25
N ALA A 8 15.02 -78.60 -32.07
CA ALA A 8 14.57 -77.53 -31.12
C ALA A 8 14.64 -78.03 -29.68
N SER A 9 15.03 -77.13 -28.77
CA SER A 9 14.75 -77.27 -27.36
C SER A 9 14.06 -75.97 -26.89
N ALA A 10 12.82 -76.09 -26.47
CA ALA A 10 12.00 -75.06 -25.87
C ALA A 10 12.39 -74.90 -24.42
N LEU A 11 12.60 -73.62 -24.01
CA LEU A 11 12.68 -73.17 -22.58
C LEU A 11 11.43 -72.37 -22.27
N PRO A 12 10.83 -72.51 -21.07
CA PRO A 12 9.60 -71.87 -20.74
C PRO A 12 9.88 -70.38 -20.32
N ALA A 13 9.03 -69.52 -20.88
CA ALA A 13 9.02 -68.06 -20.51
C ALA A 13 8.39 -67.90 -19.15
N THR A 14 9.21 -67.48 -18.19
CA THR A 14 8.74 -67.03 -16.87
C THR A 14 8.21 -65.59 -17.00
N PHE A 15 6.90 -65.41 -16.89
CA PHE A 15 6.29 -64.06 -16.77
C PHE A 15 6.60 -63.46 -15.41
N ALA A 16 7.50 -62.51 -15.36
CA ALA A 16 7.66 -61.64 -14.22
C ALA A 16 6.59 -60.53 -14.29
N VAL A 17 5.56 -60.64 -13.45
CA VAL A 17 4.56 -59.58 -13.24
C VAL A 17 5.21 -58.49 -12.39
N LEU A 18 5.61 -57.40 -13.06
CA LEU A 18 6.08 -56.19 -12.41
C LEU A 18 4.85 -55.42 -11.89
N ALA A 19 4.54 -55.57 -10.61
CA ALA A 19 3.50 -54.77 -9.93
C ALA A 19 3.98 -53.32 -9.84
N LEU A 20 3.46 -52.46 -10.73
CA LEU A 20 3.66 -51.02 -10.67
C LEU A 20 2.82 -50.49 -9.49
N ALA A 21 3.46 -50.29 -8.32
CA ALA A 21 2.85 -49.60 -7.20
C ALA A 21 2.71 -48.10 -7.58
N LEU A 22 1.49 -47.71 -8.02
CA LEU A 22 1.09 -46.32 -8.07
C LEU A 22 1.08 -45.79 -6.64
N GLY A 23 2.20 -45.18 -6.23
CA GLY A 23 2.25 -44.33 -5.05
C GLY A 23 1.46 -43.07 -5.32
N THR A 24 0.17 -43.06 -4.94
CA THR A 24 -0.61 -41.82 -4.82
C THR A 24 0.11 -40.94 -3.79
N LEU A 25 0.81 -39.92 -4.27
CA LEU A 25 1.23 -38.80 -3.41
C LEU A 25 -0.06 -38.15 -2.90
N ALA A 26 -0.56 -38.62 -1.77
CA ALA A 26 -1.55 -37.89 -1.00
C ALA A 26 -0.85 -36.58 -0.56
N ALA A 27 -1.14 -35.48 -1.24
CA ALA A 27 -0.76 -34.14 -0.78
C ALA A 27 -1.26 -34.01 0.64
N THR A 28 -0.33 -33.94 1.59
CA THR A 28 -0.63 -33.95 3.02
C THR A 28 -1.58 -32.77 3.33
N PRO A 29 -2.70 -33.00 4.03
CA PRO A 29 -3.68 -31.96 4.37
C PRO A 29 -3.08 -30.78 5.16
N ALA A 30 -1.94 -30.97 5.84
CA ALA A 30 -1.19 -29.93 6.53
C ALA A 30 -0.73 -28.78 5.64
N ARG A 31 -0.26 -29.07 4.41
CA ARG A 31 0.24 -28.03 3.50
C ARG A 31 -0.89 -27.19 2.89
N ALA A 32 -2.07 -27.76 2.73
CA ALA A 32 -3.26 -27.02 2.29
C ALA A 32 -3.82 -26.14 3.42
N ALA A 33 -3.77 -26.58 4.68
CA ALA A 33 -4.19 -25.83 5.84
C ALA A 33 -3.23 -24.64 6.12
N ASP A 34 -1.92 -24.80 5.95
CA ASP A 34 -0.92 -23.73 6.09
C ASP A 34 -1.11 -22.65 5.02
N ALA A 35 -1.45 -23.01 3.79
CA ALA A 35 -1.73 -22.06 2.73
C ALA A 35 -3.02 -21.25 3.00
N ALA A 36 -4.06 -21.89 3.51
CA ALA A 36 -5.35 -21.25 3.83
C ALA A 36 -5.26 -20.26 5.00
N ASN A 37 -4.32 -20.46 5.91
CA ASN A 37 -4.11 -19.60 7.07
C ASN A 37 -2.99 -18.55 6.87
N THR A 38 -2.36 -18.52 5.70
CA THR A 38 -1.33 -17.53 5.39
C THR A 38 -1.98 -16.26 4.84
N LEU A 39 -1.83 -15.14 5.55
CA LEU A 39 -2.25 -13.81 5.13
C LEU A 39 -1.08 -13.07 4.49
N ARG A 40 -1.10 -12.90 3.18
CA ARG A 40 -0.15 -12.05 2.47
C ARG A 40 -0.75 -10.65 2.41
N VAL A 41 -0.13 -9.69 3.08
CA VAL A 41 -0.60 -8.29 3.16
C VAL A 41 0.43 -7.38 2.50
N GLY A 42 -0.04 -6.49 1.62
CA GLY A 42 0.77 -5.57 0.85
C GLY A 42 0.93 -4.21 1.51
N PHE A 43 2.14 -3.65 1.40
CA PHE A 43 2.48 -2.33 1.92
C PHE A 43 3.35 -1.60 0.90
N VAL A 44 3.31 -0.27 0.96
CA VAL A 44 4.32 0.60 0.35
C VAL A 44 5.22 1.18 1.45
N PRO A 45 6.38 1.79 1.13
CA PRO A 45 7.22 2.42 2.14
C PRO A 45 6.43 3.38 3.04
N GLY A 46 6.59 3.22 4.36
CA GLY A 46 5.85 3.99 5.35
C GLY A 46 5.62 3.24 6.65
N PRO A 47 4.82 3.81 7.57
CA PRO A 47 4.61 3.27 8.91
C PRO A 47 3.62 2.09 8.96
N TYR A 48 2.86 1.84 7.89
CA TYR A 48 1.71 0.91 7.90
C TYR A 48 2.08 -0.54 8.21
N ALA A 49 3.26 -1.00 7.71
CA ALA A 49 3.76 -2.33 8.02
C ALA A 49 4.11 -2.46 9.52
N ASP A 50 4.62 -1.40 10.14
CA ASP A 50 4.97 -1.38 11.56
C ASP A 50 3.71 -1.27 12.43
N GLU A 51 2.73 -0.46 12.05
CA GLU A 51 1.41 -0.42 12.70
C GLU A 51 0.76 -1.81 12.70
N PHE A 52 0.80 -2.48 11.54
CA PHE A 52 0.26 -3.83 11.38
C PHE A 52 0.99 -4.84 12.28
N ARG A 53 2.32 -4.81 12.26
CA ARG A 53 3.17 -5.71 13.04
C ARG A 53 2.98 -5.56 14.54
N GLN A 54 2.85 -4.31 15.00
CA GLN A 54 2.74 -4.01 16.44
C GLN A 54 1.33 -4.28 16.99
N GLY A 55 0.30 -3.93 16.23
CA GLY A 55 -1.06 -3.90 16.76
C GLY A 55 -2.03 -4.91 16.16
N VAL A 56 -1.81 -5.39 14.93
CA VAL A 56 -2.73 -6.28 14.21
C VAL A 56 -2.23 -7.72 14.19
N GLU A 57 -1.00 -7.95 13.75
CA GLU A 57 -0.42 -9.29 13.61
C GLU A 57 -0.51 -10.14 14.89
N PRO A 58 -0.21 -9.63 16.10
CA PRO A 58 -0.31 -10.46 17.32
C PRO A 58 -1.71 -11.03 17.55
N GLN A 59 -2.74 -10.32 17.09
CA GLN A 59 -4.13 -10.76 17.22
C GLN A 59 -4.47 -11.83 16.19
N LEU A 60 -3.98 -11.67 14.96
CA LEU A 60 -4.16 -12.64 13.87
C LEU A 60 -3.41 -13.95 14.15
N VAL A 61 -2.19 -13.86 14.70
CA VAL A 61 -1.42 -15.05 15.13
C VAL A 61 -2.16 -15.84 16.20
N ARG A 62 -2.79 -15.19 17.18
CA ARG A 62 -3.64 -15.89 18.18
C ARG A 62 -4.84 -16.61 17.58
N LYS A 63 -5.29 -16.17 16.38
CA LYS A 63 -6.36 -16.84 15.61
C LYS A 63 -5.84 -17.93 14.67
N GLY A 64 -4.52 -18.21 14.69
CA GLY A 64 -3.88 -19.27 13.91
C GLY A 64 -3.43 -18.83 12.51
N TYR A 65 -3.36 -17.53 12.24
CA TYR A 65 -2.82 -17.03 10.97
C TYR A 65 -1.30 -16.90 11.01
N THR A 66 -0.70 -17.10 9.83
CA THR A 66 0.69 -16.70 9.54
C THR A 66 0.65 -15.46 8.65
N VAL A 67 1.27 -14.36 9.07
CA VAL A 67 1.32 -13.14 8.27
C VAL A 67 2.58 -13.11 7.40
N ARG A 68 2.43 -12.72 6.14
CA ARG A 68 3.51 -12.47 5.18
C ARG A 68 3.40 -11.05 4.65
N TYR A 69 4.42 -10.26 4.89
CA TYR A 69 4.53 -8.89 4.40
C TYR A 69 5.03 -8.89 2.96
N VAL A 70 4.36 -8.16 2.08
CA VAL A 70 4.76 -7.99 0.68
C VAL A 70 4.96 -6.50 0.45
N GLU A 71 6.16 -6.10 0.09
CA GLU A 71 6.50 -4.71 -0.19
C GLU A 71 6.31 -4.41 -1.67
N PHE A 72 5.71 -3.26 -1.97
CA PHE A 72 5.50 -2.74 -3.32
C PHE A 72 6.14 -1.36 -3.45
N SER A 73 6.70 -1.07 -4.61
CA SER A 73 7.28 0.26 -4.89
C SER A 73 6.20 1.32 -5.11
N THR A 74 5.05 0.92 -5.64
CA THR A 74 3.95 1.82 -6.00
C THR A 74 2.59 1.30 -5.53
N GLY A 75 1.63 2.21 -5.31
CA GLY A 75 0.25 1.83 -5.01
C GLY A 75 -0.46 1.14 -6.17
N LEU A 76 -0.04 1.42 -7.42
CA LEU A 76 -0.56 0.73 -8.60
C LEU A 76 -0.28 -0.78 -8.53
N GLU A 77 0.96 -1.17 -8.22
CA GLU A 77 1.37 -2.57 -8.10
C GLU A 77 0.63 -3.27 -6.96
N ALA A 78 0.49 -2.62 -5.79
CA ALA A 78 -0.22 -3.17 -4.64
C ALA A 78 -1.70 -3.46 -4.98
N ASN A 79 -2.40 -2.50 -5.60
CA ASN A 79 -3.79 -2.69 -6.04
C ASN A 79 -3.94 -3.82 -7.06
N GLN A 80 -3.02 -3.93 -8.02
CA GLN A 80 -3.01 -5.02 -8.99
C GLN A 80 -2.85 -6.38 -8.31
N ALA A 81 -1.98 -6.47 -7.30
CA ALA A 81 -1.76 -7.70 -6.54
C ALA A 81 -3.02 -8.11 -5.74
N VAL A 82 -3.75 -7.15 -5.12
CA VAL A 82 -5.06 -7.41 -4.49
C VAL A 82 -6.07 -7.91 -5.53
N TYR A 83 -6.19 -7.20 -6.65
CA TYR A 83 -7.17 -7.55 -7.69
C TYR A 83 -6.95 -8.95 -8.26
N ARG A 84 -5.68 -9.35 -8.44
CA ARG A 84 -5.30 -10.71 -8.92
C ARG A 84 -5.37 -11.78 -7.82
N GLY A 85 -5.57 -11.40 -6.55
CA GLY A 85 -5.58 -12.33 -5.41
C GLY A 85 -4.19 -12.84 -5.02
N GLU A 86 -3.13 -12.14 -5.41
CA GLU A 86 -1.74 -12.45 -5.02
C GLU A 86 -1.49 -12.09 -3.55
N ILE A 87 -2.21 -11.10 -3.03
CA ILE A 87 -2.29 -10.71 -1.64
C ILE A 87 -3.75 -10.58 -1.21
N VAL A 88 -4.03 -10.78 0.08
CA VAL A 88 -5.40 -10.71 0.61
C VAL A 88 -5.86 -9.27 0.80
N ALA A 89 -4.94 -8.36 1.11
CA ALA A 89 -5.21 -6.94 1.35
C ALA A 89 -3.96 -6.10 1.08
N ASP A 90 -4.15 -4.82 0.78
CA ASP A 90 -3.10 -3.79 0.91
C ASP A 90 -3.47 -2.74 1.97
N VAL A 91 -2.45 -2.02 2.45
CA VAL A 91 -2.61 -0.91 3.40
C VAL A 91 -1.71 0.23 2.94
N MET A 92 -2.22 1.08 2.04
CA MET A 92 -1.41 2.16 1.48
C MET A 92 -2.20 3.36 0.96
N GLN A 93 -3.53 3.27 0.88
CA GLN A 93 -4.35 4.21 0.13
C GLN A 93 -5.60 4.68 0.89
N HIS A 94 -6.06 5.86 0.52
CA HIS A 94 -7.31 6.43 0.98
C HIS A 94 -8.43 6.28 -0.07
N SER A 95 -9.70 6.52 0.35
CA SER A 95 -10.87 6.25 -0.49
C SER A 95 -10.89 7.00 -1.82
N VAL A 96 -10.38 8.23 -1.87
CA VAL A 96 -10.34 9.03 -3.10
C VAL A 96 -9.38 8.42 -4.13
N TYR A 97 -8.20 7.95 -3.68
CA TYR A 97 -7.24 7.26 -4.56
C TYR A 97 -7.81 5.92 -5.03
N LEU A 98 -8.39 5.13 -4.12
CA LEU A 98 -9.02 3.85 -4.45
C LEU A 98 -10.12 4.01 -5.51
N LYS A 99 -10.99 5.03 -5.34
CA LYS A 99 -12.02 5.32 -6.33
C LYS A 99 -11.42 5.65 -7.71
N SER A 100 -10.41 6.53 -7.74
CA SER A 100 -9.70 6.87 -8.98
C SER A 100 -9.07 5.65 -9.65
N TYR A 101 -8.48 4.76 -8.85
CA TYR A 101 -7.90 3.52 -9.35
C TYR A 101 -8.96 2.61 -9.95
N ASN A 102 -10.05 2.34 -9.23
CA ASN A 102 -11.14 1.49 -9.69
C ASN A 102 -11.76 2.00 -11.00
N ASP A 103 -12.07 3.31 -11.06
CA ASP A 103 -12.68 3.94 -12.24
C ASP A 103 -11.79 3.80 -13.50
N ARG A 104 -10.47 3.95 -13.33
CA ARG A 104 -9.50 3.89 -14.44
C ARG A 104 -9.16 2.48 -14.90
N ASN A 105 -9.24 1.51 -14.00
CA ASN A 105 -8.80 0.13 -14.27
C ASN A 105 -9.97 -0.87 -14.38
N GLY A 106 -11.21 -0.42 -14.18
CA GLY A 106 -12.39 -1.29 -14.20
C GLY A 106 -12.34 -2.37 -13.11
N THR A 107 -11.83 -2.00 -11.91
CA THR A 107 -11.69 -2.90 -10.77
C THR A 107 -12.75 -2.64 -9.71
N ASP A 108 -12.91 -3.58 -8.77
CA ASP A 108 -13.92 -3.59 -7.73
C ASP A 108 -13.32 -3.68 -6.32
N LEU A 109 -12.15 -3.06 -6.12
CA LEU A 109 -11.52 -3.05 -4.81
C LEU A 109 -12.31 -2.19 -3.82
N VAL A 110 -12.35 -2.60 -2.54
CA VAL A 110 -13.10 -1.92 -1.49
C VAL A 110 -12.26 -1.69 -0.24
N GLY A 111 -12.43 -0.52 0.38
CA GLY A 111 -11.86 -0.22 1.68
C GLY A 111 -12.75 -0.79 2.80
N VAL A 112 -12.12 -1.42 3.79
CA VAL A 112 -12.85 -2.11 4.85
C VAL A 112 -12.65 -1.53 6.25
N VAL A 113 -11.51 -0.89 6.51
CA VAL A 113 -11.24 -0.21 7.79
C VAL A 113 -10.18 0.86 7.59
N GLN A 114 -10.38 2.03 8.19
CA GLN A 114 -9.37 3.10 8.23
C GLN A 114 -8.19 2.71 9.11
N VAL A 115 -7.01 3.28 8.81
CA VAL A 115 -5.79 3.09 9.60
C VAL A 115 -5.20 4.46 9.97
N PRO A 116 -4.42 4.57 11.06
CA PRO A 116 -3.70 5.80 11.39
C PRO A 116 -2.88 6.27 10.18
N THR A 117 -2.93 7.55 9.86
CA THR A 117 -2.37 8.05 8.60
C THR A 117 -1.57 9.31 8.84
N PRO A 118 -0.27 9.34 8.52
CA PRO A 118 0.52 10.57 8.59
C PRO A 118 0.09 11.55 7.49
N PRO A 119 -0.12 12.83 7.83
CA PRO A 119 -0.50 13.86 6.87
C PRO A 119 0.61 14.13 5.86
N MET A 120 0.24 14.61 4.66
CA MET A 120 1.19 15.19 3.72
C MET A 120 1.79 16.48 4.31
N GLY A 121 3.08 16.69 4.10
CA GLY A 121 3.77 17.89 4.54
C GLY A 121 4.53 18.58 3.42
N LEU A 122 4.74 19.89 3.57
CA LEU A 122 5.69 20.67 2.78
C LEU A 122 7.02 20.73 3.50
N PHE A 123 8.04 20.19 2.92
CA PHE A 123 9.39 20.07 3.49
C PHE A 123 10.41 20.87 2.66
N SER A 124 11.52 21.22 3.30
CA SER A 124 12.70 21.78 2.65
C SER A 124 13.95 21.40 3.42
N THR A 125 15.06 21.20 2.73
CA THR A 125 16.40 21.10 3.30
C THR A 125 17.18 22.43 3.20
N ARG A 126 16.66 23.38 2.41
CA ARG A 126 17.31 24.67 2.11
C ARG A 126 16.68 25.85 2.83
N HIS A 127 15.41 25.73 3.22
CA HIS A 127 14.62 26.81 3.80
C HIS A 127 14.03 26.37 5.14
N HIS A 128 13.99 27.29 6.09
CA HIS A 128 13.50 27.04 7.46
C HIS A 128 12.16 27.72 7.75
N ALA A 129 11.69 28.58 6.84
CA ALA A 129 10.41 29.28 6.97
C ALA A 129 9.71 29.45 5.63
N LEU A 130 8.36 29.48 5.64
CA LEU A 130 7.55 29.70 4.44
C LEU A 130 7.81 31.07 3.80
N SER A 131 8.20 32.07 4.61
CA SER A 131 8.54 33.44 4.16
C SER A 131 9.82 33.50 3.32
N GLU A 132 10.63 32.47 3.30
CA GLU A 132 11.87 32.42 2.52
C GLU A 132 11.63 32.05 1.04
N VAL A 133 10.39 31.76 0.64
CA VAL A 133 10.04 31.50 -0.75
C VAL A 133 10.37 32.68 -1.63
N LYS A 134 11.02 32.43 -2.77
CA LYS A 134 11.38 33.45 -3.76
C LYS A 134 10.70 33.14 -5.08
N LYS A 135 10.48 34.17 -5.88
CA LYS A 135 10.00 33.99 -7.26
C LYS A 135 10.94 33.07 -8.04
N GLY A 136 10.36 32.04 -8.68
CA GLY A 136 11.10 31.00 -9.39
C GLY A 136 11.50 29.81 -8.51
N ALA A 137 11.21 29.82 -7.18
CA ALA A 137 11.45 28.66 -6.33
C ALA A 137 10.74 27.42 -6.86
N THR A 138 11.42 26.29 -6.79
CA THR A 138 10.94 25.01 -7.28
C THR A 138 10.23 24.23 -6.16
N VAL A 139 9.06 23.68 -6.46
CA VAL A 139 8.27 22.87 -5.52
C VAL A 139 7.95 21.53 -6.15
N ALA A 140 8.53 20.45 -5.64
CA ALA A 140 8.19 19.10 -6.06
C ALA A 140 6.80 18.74 -5.51
N VAL A 141 5.95 18.16 -6.39
CA VAL A 141 4.58 17.74 -6.09
C VAL A 141 4.30 16.40 -6.75
N PRO A 142 3.37 15.58 -6.21
CA PRO A 142 2.96 14.33 -6.84
C PRO A 142 2.45 14.52 -8.28
N ASN A 143 2.76 13.57 -9.16
CA ASN A 143 2.30 13.56 -10.54
C ASN A 143 0.92 12.89 -10.73
N ASP A 144 0.40 12.17 -9.71
CA ASP A 144 -0.96 11.65 -9.75
C ASP A 144 -1.98 12.73 -9.32
N PRO A 145 -3.13 12.85 -10.02
CA PRO A 145 -4.09 13.92 -9.79
C PRO A 145 -4.58 14.02 -8.35
N VAL A 146 -4.80 12.88 -7.69
CA VAL A 146 -5.40 12.82 -6.36
C VAL A 146 -4.45 13.39 -5.29
N ASN A 147 -3.16 13.02 -5.35
CA ASN A 147 -2.18 13.54 -4.42
C ASN A 147 -1.65 14.92 -4.84
N LEU A 148 -1.68 15.25 -6.14
CA LEU A 148 -1.44 16.61 -6.62
C LEU A 148 -2.46 17.58 -5.99
N GLU A 149 -3.74 17.21 -5.97
CA GLU A 149 -4.80 18.03 -5.35
C GLU A 149 -4.49 18.33 -3.88
N ARG A 150 -4.02 17.35 -3.11
CA ARG A 150 -3.60 17.53 -1.70
C ARG A 150 -2.44 18.51 -1.58
N ALA A 151 -1.42 18.35 -2.42
CA ALA A 151 -0.27 19.26 -2.45
C ALA A 151 -0.68 20.68 -2.79
N LEU A 152 -1.49 20.89 -3.84
CA LEU A 152 -1.99 22.20 -4.24
C LEU A 152 -2.84 22.86 -3.15
N LYS A 153 -3.63 22.10 -2.39
CA LYS A 153 -4.38 22.61 -1.23
C LYS A 153 -3.45 23.11 -0.12
N ILE A 154 -2.32 22.43 0.15
CA ILE A 154 -1.31 22.93 1.08
C ILE A 154 -0.78 24.27 0.57
N LEU A 155 -0.35 24.33 -0.69
CA LEU A 155 0.24 25.54 -1.29
C LEU A 155 -0.76 26.71 -1.33
N GLN A 156 -2.04 26.44 -1.60
CA GLN A 156 -3.10 27.45 -1.52
C GLN A 156 -3.30 27.96 -0.11
N ARG A 157 -3.36 27.08 0.90
CA ARG A 157 -3.60 27.45 2.29
C ARG A 157 -2.49 28.34 2.86
N ILE A 158 -1.24 28.12 2.40
CA ILE A 158 -0.11 29.00 2.80
C ILE A 158 0.01 30.27 1.92
N GLY A 159 -0.91 30.46 0.95
CA GLY A 159 -1.00 31.68 0.13
C GLY A 159 -0.02 31.73 -1.04
N TRP A 160 0.64 30.63 -1.40
CA TRP A 160 1.59 30.64 -2.50
C TRP A 160 0.94 30.57 -3.88
N ILE A 161 -0.24 29.91 -3.97
CA ILE A 161 -1.03 29.78 -5.19
C ILE A 161 -2.52 29.96 -4.87
N ARG A 162 -3.33 30.11 -5.92
CA ARG A 162 -4.78 29.87 -5.88
C ARG A 162 -5.14 28.80 -6.90
N ILE A 163 -6.00 27.87 -6.49
CA ILE A 163 -6.55 26.84 -7.37
C ILE A 163 -8.00 27.15 -7.72
N ARG A 164 -8.47 26.60 -8.82
CA ARG A 164 -9.88 26.63 -9.21
C ARG A 164 -10.77 26.13 -8.07
N SER A 165 -11.94 26.73 -7.93
CA SER A 165 -12.92 26.29 -6.92
C SER A 165 -13.41 24.87 -7.21
N ASN A 166 -13.39 24.00 -6.19
CA ASN A 166 -13.92 22.64 -6.23
C ASN A 166 -13.44 21.81 -7.46
N PRO A 167 -12.11 21.65 -7.67
CA PRO A 167 -11.63 20.77 -8.71
C PRO A 167 -12.05 19.32 -8.38
N ASN A 168 -12.35 18.53 -9.43
CA ASN A 168 -12.55 17.09 -9.22
C ASN A 168 -11.22 16.45 -8.79
N PRO A 169 -11.10 15.89 -7.59
CA PRO A 169 -9.80 15.42 -7.06
C PRO A 169 -9.15 14.34 -7.90
N VAL A 170 -9.89 13.61 -8.73
CA VAL A 170 -9.35 12.54 -9.57
C VAL A 170 -8.85 13.00 -10.94
N ASP A 171 -9.01 14.30 -11.26
CA ASP A 171 -8.65 14.89 -12.56
C ASP A 171 -7.81 16.16 -12.43
N VAL A 172 -7.30 16.46 -11.22
CA VAL A 172 -6.51 17.67 -10.97
C VAL A 172 -5.20 17.66 -11.76
N THR A 173 -4.90 18.82 -12.32
CA THR A 173 -3.66 19.08 -13.06
C THR A 173 -3.08 20.43 -12.63
N GLU A 174 -1.87 20.76 -13.08
CA GLU A 174 -1.25 22.09 -12.88
C GLU A 174 -2.09 23.24 -13.43
N ARG A 175 -2.96 22.97 -14.44
CA ARG A 175 -3.86 23.97 -15.05
C ARG A 175 -4.97 24.43 -14.08
N ASP A 176 -5.16 23.72 -12.97
CA ASP A 176 -6.08 24.12 -11.92
C ASP A 176 -5.52 25.23 -11.04
N VAL A 177 -4.23 25.54 -11.16
CA VAL A 177 -3.60 26.73 -10.56
C VAL A 177 -3.99 27.94 -11.41
N ILE A 178 -4.87 28.79 -10.87
CA ILE A 178 -5.41 29.97 -11.57
C ILE A 178 -4.67 31.26 -11.22
N ASP A 179 -3.85 31.25 -10.18
CA ASP A 179 -2.99 32.35 -9.77
C ASP A 179 -1.79 31.84 -8.96
N ASN A 180 -0.66 32.52 -9.09
CA ASN A 180 0.60 32.11 -8.47
C ASN A 180 1.36 33.32 -7.93
N PRO A 181 0.86 33.94 -6.85
CA PRO A 181 1.46 35.13 -6.27
C PRO A 181 2.90 34.93 -5.78
N ALA A 182 3.24 33.72 -5.30
CA ALA A 182 4.62 33.42 -4.91
C ALA A 182 5.56 33.22 -6.11
N GLY A 183 5.01 33.04 -7.32
CA GLY A 183 5.81 32.81 -8.53
C GLY A 183 6.60 31.51 -8.51
N ILE A 184 6.12 30.47 -7.83
CA ILE A 184 6.77 29.17 -7.72
C ILE A 184 6.69 28.39 -9.03
N LYS A 185 7.55 27.39 -9.19
CA LYS A 185 7.53 26.43 -10.30
C LYS A 185 7.23 25.04 -9.75
N LEU A 186 6.16 24.42 -10.22
CA LEU A 186 5.82 23.04 -9.87
C LEU A 186 6.70 22.06 -10.64
N VAL A 187 7.21 21.03 -9.96
CA VAL A 187 7.97 19.91 -10.52
C VAL A 187 7.21 18.65 -10.19
N LEU A 188 6.52 18.08 -11.20
CA LEU A 188 5.74 16.87 -11.02
C LEU A 188 6.65 15.64 -11.03
N LEU A 189 6.49 14.77 -10.05
CA LEU A 189 7.25 13.53 -9.94
C LEU A 189 6.48 12.43 -9.23
N GLU A 190 6.94 11.21 -9.37
CA GLU A 190 6.42 10.07 -8.60
C GLU A 190 6.58 10.31 -7.10
N SER A 191 5.51 10.06 -6.35
CA SER A 191 5.43 10.34 -4.92
C SER A 191 6.58 9.73 -4.10
N ALA A 192 6.99 8.52 -4.45
CA ALA A 192 8.10 7.83 -3.77
C ALA A 192 9.48 8.51 -4.00
N GLN A 193 9.60 9.38 -5.02
CA GLN A 193 10.82 10.13 -5.32
C GLN A 193 10.90 11.47 -4.58
N ALA A 194 9.76 11.96 -4.05
CA ALA A 194 9.68 13.29 -3.45
C ALA A 194 10.69 13.54 -2.31
N PRO A 195 10.98 12.59 -1.40
CA PRO A 195 11.99 12.80 -0.36
C PRO A 195 13.40 13.05 -0.92
N ARG A 196 13.78 12.33 -1.99
CA ARG A 196 15.10 12.49 -2.63
C ARG A 196 15.19 13.80 -3.42
N ALA A 197 14.07 14.25 -3.99
CA ALA A 197 14.01 15.49 -4.75
C ALA A 197 14.34 16.73 -3.88
N LEU A 198 14.27 16.65 -2.55
CA LEU A 198 14.68 17.73 -1.64
C LEU A 198 16.13 18.18 -1.82
N GLU A 199 16.99 17.35 -2.39
CA GLU A 199 18.37 17.72 -2.72
C GLU A 199 18.43 18.69 -3.91
N ASP A 200 17.44 18.65 -4.81
CA ASP A 200 17.44 19.36 -6.10
C ASP A 200 16.44 20.53 -6.14
N VAL A 201 15.37 20.49 -5.34
CA VAL A 201 14.32 21.51 -5.31
C VAL A 201 14.37 22.37 -4.05
N ASP A 202 13.69 23.51 -4.09
CA ASP A 202 13.60 24.38 -2.90
C ASP A 202 12.64 23.82 -1.84
N PHE A 203 11.53 23.22 -2.28
CA PHE A 203 10.51 22.61 -1.41
C PHE A 203 9.94 21.36 -2.06
N ALA A 204 9.41 20.43 -1.25
CA ALA A 204 8.68 19.27 -1.72
C ALA A 204 7.44 19.00 -0.86
N ALA A 205 6.31 18.79 -1.51
CA ALA A 205 5.11 18.25 -0.88
C ALA A 205 5.21 16.73 -0.85
N ILE A 206 5.46 16.18 0.33
CA ILE A 206 5.74 14.75 0.53
C ILE A 206 4.60 14.12 1.32
N GLN A 207 4.01 13.03 0.79
CA GLN A 207 3.04 12.25 1.55
C GLN A 207 3.69 11.72 2.83
N GLY A 208 2.93 11.75 3.94
CA GLY A 208 3.48 11.47 5.26
C GLY A 208 4.15 10.10 5.39
N ASN A 209 3.63 9.07 4.70
CA ASN A 209 4.27 7.75 4.70
C ASN A 209 5.68 7.78 4.09
N PHE A 210 5.88 8.48 2.98
CA PHE A 210 7.20 8.62 2.35
C PHE A 210 8.12 9.53 3.17
N ALA A 211 7.57 10.58 3.80
CA ALA A 211 8.36 11.42 4.70
C ALA A 211 8.90 10.60 5.88
N VAL A 212 8.03 9.88 6.59
CA VAL A 212 8.40 9.07 7.75
C VAL A 212 9.41 7.98 7.37
N SER A 213 9.16 7.23 6.28
CA SER A 213 10.08 6.17 5.83
C SER A 213 11.44 6.66 5.37
N SER A 214 11.53 7.95 5.00
CA SER A 214 12.80 8.60 4.61
C SER A 214 13.47 9.35 5.77
N GLY A 215 12.96 9.19 7.00
CA GLY A 215 13.54 9.80 8.20
C GLY A 215 13.14 11.26 8.45
N HIS A 216 12.19 11.81 7.67
CA HIS A 216 11.66 13.17 7.93
C HIS A 216 10.55 13.12 8.97
N ALA A 217 10.78 13.73 10.13
CA ALA A 217 9.74 13.87 11.14
C ALA A 217 8.63 14.81 10.65
N LEU A 218 7.36 14.50 10.95
CA LEU A 218 6.25 15.38 10.61
C LEU A 218 6.40 16.79 11.21
N SER A 219 7.02 16.87 12.37
CA SER A 219 7.32 18.15 13.05
C SER A 219 8.35 19.03 12.32
N SER A 220 9.11 18.48 11.37
CA SER A 220 10.03 19.25 10.53
C SER A 220 9.37 19.83 9.27
N ALA A 221 8.10 19.51 9.01
CA ALA A 221 7.36 20.09 7.91
C ALA A 221 7.09 21.58 8.16
N LEU A 222 7.32 22.41 7.15
CA LEU A 222 6.98 23.84 7.17
C LEU A 222 5.46 24.06 7.15
N ALA A 223 4.71 23.14 6.58
CA ALA A 223 3.25 23.10 6.62
C ALA A 223 2.78 21.65 6.49
N LEU A 224 1.75 21.28 7.26
CA LEU A 224 1.05 19.99 7.12
C LEU A 224 -0.32 20.22 6.49
N GLU A 225 -0.83 19.24 5.75
CA GLU A 225 -2.20 19.28 5.25
C GLU A 225 -3.23 19.24 6.40
N GLN A 226 -4.42 19.75 6.14
CA GLN A 226 -5.58 19.54 7.01
C GLN A 226 -6.35 18.32 6.47
N MET A 227 -5.91 17.13 6.91
CA MET A 227 -6.45 15.87 6.42
C MET A 227 -7.89 15.67 6.86
N THR A 228 -8.79 15.46 5.91
CA THR A 228 -10.19 15.08 6.14
C THR A 228 -10.38 13.58 6.03
N SER A 229 -11.49 13.05 6.55
CA SER A 229 -11.79 11.62 6.61
C SER A 229 -11.60 10.87 5.28
N PRO A 230 -12.00 11.37 4.09
CA PRO A 230 -11.78 10.67 2.82
C PRO A 230 -10.31 10.43 2.46
N TYR A 231 -9.38 11.15 3.09
CA TYR A 231 -7.93 11.02 2.85
C TYR A 231 -7.20 10.18 3.92
N VAL A 232 -7.93 9.66 4.92
CA VAL A 232 -7.40 8.68 5.85
C VAL A 232 -7.25 7.35 5.12
N ASN A 233 -6.07 6.74 5.20
CA ASN A 233 -5.80 5.47 4.54
C ASN A 233 -6.62 4.33 5.14
N GLN A 234 -6.75 3.25 4.40
CA GLN A 234 -7.59 2.12 4.77
C GLN A 234 -6.97 0.80 4.30
N VAL A 235 -7.36 -0.27 4.94
CA VAL A 235 -7.15 -1.62 4.43
C VAL A 235 -8.07 -1.81 3.22
N VAL A 236 -7.52 -2.26 2.11
CA VAL A 236 -8.25 -2.50 0.86
C VAL A 236 -8.18 -3.98 0.50
N VAL A 237 -9.31 -4.52 0.10
CA VAL A 237 -9.48 -5.91 -0.33
C VAL A 237 -10.27 -5.97 -1.64
N LYS A 238 -10.29 -7.12 -2.28
CA LYS A 238 -11.22 -7.37 -3.40
C LYS A 238 -12.65 -7.43 -2.88
N ALA A 239 -13.63 -6.84 -3.60
CA ALA A 239 -15.05 -6.80 -3.16
C ALA A 239 -15.60 -8.19 -2.83
N ALA A 240 -15.25 -9.22 -3.63
CA ALA A 240 -15.66 -10.60 -3.38
C ALA A 240 -15.17 -11.15 -2.02
N ASN A 241 -14.12 -10.57 -1.44
CA ASN A 241 -13.53 -10.99 -0.17
C ASN A 241 -13.92 -10.08 1.01
N GLN A 242 -14.77 -9.07 0.79
CA GLN A 242 -15.12 -8.07 1.80
C GLN A 242 -15.63 -8.68 3.10
N HIS A 243 -16.40 -9.77 3.02
CA HIS A 243 -16.99 -10.48 4.15
C HIS A 243 -16.32 -11.85 4.40
N SER A 244 -15.12 -12.07 3.86
CA SER A 244 -14.37 -13.28 4.17
C SER A 244 -13.91 -13.26 5.62
N ARG A 245 -13.78 -14.44 6.24
CA ARG A 245 -13.26 -14.57 7.60
C ARG A 245 -11.92 -13.84 7.78
N GLN A 246 -11.03 -13.92 6.80
CA GLN A 246 -9.74 -13.24 6.84
C GLN A 246 -9.90 -11.72 6.93
N THR A 247 -10.78 -11.15 6.11
CA THR A 247 -11.06 -9.70 6.13
C THR A 247 -11.71 -9.28 7.44
N GLU A 248 -12.71 -10.02 7.93
CA GLU A 248 -13.37 -9.72 9.21
C GLU A 248 -12.40 -9.78 10.38
N ASP A 249 -11.49 -10.75 10.39
CA ASP A 249 -10.46 -10.88 11.42
C ASP A 249 -9.45 -9.72 11.39
N ILE A 250 -9.04 -9.27 10.19
CA ILE A 250 -8.20 -8.07 10.01
C ILE A 250 -8.92 -6.82 10.52
N VAL A 251 -10.17 -6.61 10.12
CA VAL A 251 -10.99 -5.47 10.56
C VAL A 251 -11.17 -5.45 12.08
N ALA A 252 -11.48 -6.62 12.67
CA ALA A 252 -11.63 -6.75 14.12
C ALA A 252 -10.32 -6.42 14.86
N ALA A 253 -9.17 -6.84 14.31
CA ALA A 253 -7.87 -6.53 14.90
C ALA A 253 -7.57 -5.03 14.87
N TYR A 254 -7.82 -4.33 13.77
CA TYR A 254 -7.66 -2.87 13.68
C TYR A 254 -8.61 -2.11 14.62
N ARG A 255 -9.83 -2.61 14.83
CA ARG A 255 -10.82 -1.96 15.72
C ARG A 255 -10.66 -2.31 17.19
N SER A 256 -9.67 -3.12 17.53
CA SER A 256 -9.46 -3.57 18.92
C SER A 256 -8.85 -2.49 19.81
N ASP A 257 -9.12 -2.58 21.11
CA ASP A 257 -8.44 -1.75 22.10
C ASP A 257 -6.92 -1.98 22.12
N ALA A 258 -6.48 -3.21 21.84
CA ALA A 258 -5.05 -3.53 21.76
C ALA A 258 -4.35 -2.75 20.64
N PHE A 259 -4.97 -2.67 19.44
CA PHE A 259 -4.45 -1.85 18.36
C PHE A 259 -4.43 -0.36 18.74
N ARG A 260 -5.54 0.15 19.27
CA ARG A 260 -5.62 1.54 19.70
C ARG A 260 -4.52 1.89 20.70
N GLN A 261 -4.30 1.05 21.72
CA GLN A 261 -3.25 1.26 22.72
C GLN A 261 -1.84 1.22 22.10
N ALA A 262 -1.59 0.31 21.15
CA ALA A 262 -0.31 0.23 20.45
C ALA A 262 0.00 1.52 19.66
N ILE A 263 -1.03 2.15 19.08
CA ILE A 263 -0.88 3.41 18.33
C ILE A 263 -0.74 4.61 19.28
N THR A 264 -1.72 4.82 20.17
CA THR A 264 -1.76 6.02 21.02
C THR A 264 -0.69 6.03 22.11
N GLY A 265 -0.14 4.89 22.46
CA GLY A 265 0.98 4.74 23.40
C GLY A 265 2.37 4.89 22.75
N ASN A 266 2.46 5.06 21.44
CA ASN A 266 3.72 5.10 20.70
C ASN A 266 3.94 6.46 20.02
N ARG A 267 4.93 7.21 20.49
CA ARG A 267 5.28 8.54 19.96
C ARG A 267 5.69 8.57 18.48
N ALA A 268 6.01 7.42 17.89
CA ALA A 268 6.29 7.32 16.46
C ALA A 268 5.07 7.68 15.59
N TYR A 269 3.86 7.65 16.17
CA TYR A 269 2.60 7.97 15.50
C TYR A 269 2.03 9.34 15.92
N ASP A 270 2.81 10.15 16.66
CA ASP A 270 2.40 11.51 17.02
C ASP A 270 2.14 12.35 15.76
N GLY A 271 1.02 13.06 15.73
CA GLY A 271 0.62 13.89 14.59
C GLY A 271 -0.08 13.13 13.45
N PHE A 272 -0.27 11.80 13.56
CA PHE A 272 -1.09 11.07 12.60
C PHE A 272 -2.56 11.42 12.75
N ARG A 273 -3.29 11.46 11.63
CA ARG A 273 -4.75 11.47 11.65
C ARG A 273 -5.24 10.07 12.04
N LEU A 274 -5.91 10.01 13.19
CA LEU A 274 -6.47 8.76 13.69
C LEU A 274 -7.75 8.38 12.92
N PRO A 275 -8.08 7.08 12.82
CA PRO A 275 -9.33 6.61 12.23
C PRO A 275 -10.56 7.22 12.91
N ASP A 276 -11.62 7.44 12.15
CA ASP A 276 -12.86 8.05 12.68
C ASP A 276 -13.57 7.19 13.74
N TYR A 277 -13.27 5.90 13.80
CA TYR A 277 -13.80 5.00 14.82
C TYR A 277 -13.00 4.98 16.14
N PHE A 278 -11.88 5.71 16.23
CA PHE A 278 -11.20 5.90 17.50
C PHE A 278 -12.03 6.88 18.36
N PRO A 279 -12.23 6.60 19.66
CA PRO A 279 -12.90 7.56 20.54
C PRO A 279 -12.10 8.88 20.58
N HIS A 280 -12.81 9.98 20.54
CA HIS A 280 -12.27 11.34 20.67
C HIS A 280 -12.03 11.67 22.15
#